data_49886d71a8f08aa1942810af644f81d9
#
_entry.id   49886d71a8f08aa1942810af644f81d9
#
_cell.length_a   1.000
_cell.length_b   1.000
_cell.length_c   1.000
_cell.angle_alpha   90.00
_cell.angle_beta   90.00
_cell.angle_gamma   90.00
#
_symmetry.space_group_name_H-M   'P 1'
#
loop_
_entity.id
_entity.type
_entity.pdbx_description
1 polymer ?
#
loop_
_entity_poly.entity_id
_entity_poly.type
_entity_poly.pdbx_seq_one_letter_code
_entity_poly.pdbx_strand_id
1 'polypeptide(L)'
;MAFWATTVVVSDDAGQFRVGDLALFWVHAERLVHRLVPMTPDQRRAVDIMRQLIWWFYRDLKSYQRAPCPRRAAALRARFERLFKRRTGYIMLDRLLARLHRRKHELLRVLDRPEIPLHTNGSENDIRACVTKRKISGGTVSEAGKNARDVLLGLMKTCSKLDVSFFRYLGDRLGIPTQETIAPLPDLVRHAAQT
;
A
#
# COMPACT_ATOMS: atom_id res chain seq x y z
N MET A 1 0.96 18.55 -16.76
CA MET A 1 1.43 18.53 -15.34
C MET A 1 0.35 18.29 -14.27
N ALA A 2 -0.90 18.01 -14.63
CA ALA A 2 -2.01 17.89 -13.65
C ALA A 2 -2.28 16.47 -13.11
N PHE A 3 -1.64 15.44 -13.64
CA PHE A 3 -1.94 14.04 -13.27
C PHE A 3 -1.50 13.66 -11.84
N TRP A 4 -0.46 14.28 -11.31
CA TRP A 4 0.08 13.97 -9.97
C TRP A 4 -0.60 14.72 -8.82
N ALA A 5 -1.36 15.78 -9.10
CA ALA A 5 -1.96 16.62 -8.06
C ALA A 5 -3.08 15.92 -7.25
N THR A 6 -3.68 14.85 -7.81
CA THR A 6 -4.76 14.08 -7.16
C THR A 6 -4.35 12.65 -6.80
N THR A 7 -3.14 12.22 -7.14
CA THR A 7 -2.68 10.84 -6.92
C THR A 7 -2.15 10.68 -5.49
N VAL A 8 -2.69 9.70 -4.77
CA VAL A 8 -2.21 9.31 -3.45
C VAL A 8 -1.30 8.10 -3.59
N VAL A 9 -0.09 8.21 -3.05
CA VAL A 9 0.85 7.08 -2.97
C VAL A 9 0.57 6.32 -1.67
N VAL A 10 0.27 5.04 -1.79
CA VAL A 10 0.04 4.17 -0.61
C VAL A 10 1.29 3.35 -0.36
N SER A 11 1.89 3.47 0.82
CA SER A 11 3.17 2.83 1.14
C SER A 11 3.25 2.31 2.58
N ASP A 12 4.34 1.61 2.87
CA ASP A 12 4.70 1.04 4.18
C ASP A 12 5.59 1.96 5.04
N ASP A 13 5.66 3.25 4.74
CA ASP A 13 6.56 4.25 5.38
C ASP A 13 8.03 4.11 4.97
N ALA A 14 8.37 3.37 3.92
CA ALA A 14 9.72 3.38 3.37
C ALA A 14 10.05 4.78 2.84
N GLY A 15 11.19 5.35 3.29
CA GLY A 15 11.54 6.76 3.05
C GLY A 15 11.64 7.17 1.58
N GLN A 16 11.86 6.22 0.69
CA GLN A 16 11.92 6.41 -0.77
C GLN A 16 10.57 6.78 -1.41
N PHE A 17 9.45 6.55 -0.72
CA PHE A 17 8.11 6.83 -1.23
C PHE A 17 7.50 8.14 -0.69
N ARG A 18 8.30 9.03 -0.13
CA ARG A 18 7.84 10.35 0.36
C ARG A 18 7.68 11.35 -0.78
N VAL A 19 6.84 11.01 -1.74
CA VAL A 19 6.56 11.86 -2.90
C VAL A 19 5.05 12.12 -2.97
N GLY A 20 4.66 13.39 -3.00
CA GLY A 20 3.25 13.79 -3.12
C GLY A 20 2.40 13.46 -1.89
N ASP A 21 1.13 13.17 -2.13
CA ASP A 21 0.17 12.82 -1.09
C ASP A 21 0.34 11.36 -0.68
N LEU A 22 0.54 11.10 0.62
CA LEU A 22 0.88 9.79 1.15
C LEU A 22 -0.23 9.21 2.01
N ALA A 23 -0.51 7.92 1.84
CA ALA A 23 -1.31 7.12 2.76
C ALA A 23 -0.51 5.92 3.25
N LEU A 24 -0.67 5.55 4.51
CA LEU A 24 0.05 4.43 5.12
C LEU A 24 -0.84 3.22 5.35
N PHE A 25 -0.25 2.03 5.15
CA PHE A 25 -0.94 0.76 5.39
C PHE A 25 -1.12 0.46 6.87
N TRP A 26 -2.35 0.18 7.26
CA TRP A 26 -2.69 -0.22 8.63
C TRP A 26 -2.10 -1.56 9.04
N VAL A 27 -2.04 -2.50 8.11
CA VAL A 27 -1.40 -3.80 8.36
C VAL A 27 0.07 -3.64 8.71
N HIS A 28 0.75 -2.66 8.09
CA HIS A 28 2.16 -2.37 8.41
C HIS A 28 2.31 -1.74 9.80
N ALA A 29 1.42 -0.83 10.18
CA ALA A 29 1.41 -0.24 11.52
C ALA A 29 1.25 -1.31 12.62
N GLU A 30 0.37 -2.31 12.41
CA GLU A 30 0.22 -3.45 13.33
C GLU A 30 1.47 -4.32 13.36
N ARG A 31 2.08 -4.63 12.21
CA ARG A 31 3.33 -5.41 12.15
C ARG A 31 4.47 -4.76 12.96
N LEU A 32 4.55 -3.43 13.01
CA LEU A 32 5.53 -2.73 13.84
C LEU A 32 5.31 -2.99 15.34
N VAL A 33 4.06 -3.03 15.79
CA VAL A 33 3.72 -3.38 17.17
C VAL A 33 4.01 -4.86 17.44
N HIS A 34 3.68 -5.74 16.50
CA HIS A 34 3.95 -7.18 16.61
C HIS A 34 5.44 -7.51 16.73
N ARG A 35 6.32 -6.73 16.10
CA ARG A 35 7.77 -6.93 16.13
C ARG A 35 8.44 -6.52 17.44
N LEU A 36 7.71 -5.87 18.36
CA LEU A 36 8.25 -5.55 19.66
C LEU A 36 8.50 -6.83 20.46
N VAL A 37 9.62 -6.89 21.16
CA VAL A 37 10.01 -8.03 22.01
C VAL A 37 9.75 -7.65 23.46
N PRO A 38 8.59 -8.00 24.02
CA PRO A 38 8.29 -7.74 25.43
C PRO A 38 9.09 -8.69 26.34
N MET A 39 9.70 -8.16 27.40
CA MET A 39 10.54 -8.90 28.33
C MET A 39 9.77 -9.33 29.59
N THR A 40 8.63 -8.69 29.88
CA THR A 40 7.79 -9.01 31.04
C THR A 40 6.37 -9.39 30.64
N PRO A 41 5.62 -10.12 31.48
CA PRO A 41 4.22 -10.45 31.22
C PRO A 41 3.34 -9.21 31.00
N ASP A 42 3.58 -8.12 31.73
CA ASP A 42 2.80 -6.88 31.60
C ASP A 42 3.08 -6.19 30.27
N GLN A 43 4.35 -6.16 29.82
CA GLN A 43 4.69 -5.65 28.49
C GLN A 43 4.04 -6.47 27.38
N ARG A 44 4.01 -7.80 27.52
CA ARG A 44 3.35 -8.70 26.57
C ARG A 44 1.85 -8.40 26.50
N ARG A 45 1.21 -8.30 27.66
CA ARG A 45 -0.21 -7.93 27.75
C ARG A 45 -0.49 -6.57 27.11
N ALA A 46 0.37 -5.58 27.31
CA ALA A 46 0.24 -4.26 26.70
C ALA A 46 0.33 -4.32 25.16
N VAL A 47 1.28 -5.09 24.63
CA VAL A 47 1.41 -5.33 23.17
C VAL A 47 0.17 -6.02 22.61
N ASP A 48 -0.32 -7.09 23.25
CA ASP A 48 -1.47 -7.85 22.78
C ASP A 48 -2.75 -7.00 22.78
N ILE A 49 -2.99 -6.25 23.86
CA ILE A 49 -4.11 -5.30 23.94
C ILE A 49 -4.01 -4.28 22.80
N MET A 50 -2.83 -3.69 22.57
CA MET A 50 -2.67 -2.68 21.55
C MET A 50 -2.88 -3.23 20.14
N ARG A 51 -2.42 -4.45 19.85
CA ARG A 51 -2.67 -5.14 18.58
C ARG A 51 -4.17 -5.38 18.35
N GLN A 52 -4.90 -5.85 19.37
CA GLN A 52 -6.36 -6.01 19.30
C GLN A 52 -7.07 -4.68 19.02
N LEU A 53 -6.67 -3.61 19.70
CA LEU A 53 -7.25 -2.28 19.51
C LEU A 53 -7.00 -1.75 18.09
N ILE A 54 -5.82 -2.00 17.52
CA ILE A 54 -5.48 -1.63 16.14
C ILE A 54 -6.37 -2.41 15.16
N TRP A 55 -6.55 -3.73 15.37
CA TRP A 55 -7.41 -4.55 14.49
C TRP A 55 -8.89 -4.15 14.57
N TRP A 56 -9.39 -3.79 15.75
CA TRP A 56 -10.75 -3.27 15.88
C TRP A 56 -10.89 -1.93 15.16
N PHE A 57 -9.92 -1.05 15.31
CA PHE A 57 -9.92 0.22 14.60
C PHE A 57 -9.86 0.04 13.08
N TYR A 58 -9.03 -0.87 12.58
CA TYR A 58 -8.95 -1.24 11.18
C TYR A 58 -10.30 -1.75 10.63
N ARG A 59 -10.99 -2.59 11.37
CA ARG A 59 -12.33 -3.08 11.01
C ARG A 59 -13.34 -1.94 10.91
N ASP A 60 -13.27 -0.98 11.81
CA ASP A 60 -14.15 0.19 11.79
C ASP A 60 -13.83 1.10 10.59
N LEU A 61 -12.56 1.25 10.19
CA LEU A 61 -12.18 1.93 8.96
C LEU A 61 -12.72 1.23 7.71
N LYS A 62 -12.66 -0.12 7.66
CA LYS A 62 -13.30 -0.87 6.56
C LYS A 62 -14.81 -0.68 6.50
N SER A 63 -15.46 -0.63 7.65
CA SER A 63 -16.89 -0.33 7.71
C SER A 63 -17.19 1.10 7.28
N TYR A 64 -16.31 2.05 7.60
CA TYR A 64 -16.41 3.44 7.16
C TYR A 64 -16.29 3.56 5.63
N GLN A 65 -15.36 2.85 4.99
CA GLN A 65 -15.21 2.87 3.52
C GLN A 65 -16.48 2.47 2.77
N ARG A 66 -17.29 1.58 3.34
CA ARG A 66 -18.56 1.12 2.74
C ARG A 66 -19.68 2.15 2.84
N ALA A 67 -19.67 2.97 3.89
CA ALA A 67 -20.67 4.00 4.15
C ALA A 67 -20.00 5.22 4.82
N PRO A 68 -19.30 6.06 4.04
CA PRO A 68 -18.66 7.26 4.57
C PRO A 68 -19.67 8.25 5.14
N CYS A 69 -19.35 8.80 6.32
CA CYS A 69 -20.21 9.77 6.98
C CYS A 69 -19.34 10.72 7.83
N PRO A 70 -19.53 12.04 7.75
CA PRO A 70 -18.73 13.03 8.49
C PRO A 70 -18.71 12.79 10.00
N ARG A 71 -19.87 12.43 10.58
CA ARG A 71 -19.97 12.11 12.02
C ARG A 71 -19.11 10.92 12.42
N ARG A 72 -19.10 9.86 11.60
CA ARG A 72 -18.26 8.68 11.83
C ARG A 72 -16.78 9.01 11.64
N ALA A 73 -16.43 9.82 10.64
CA ALA A 73 -15.06 10.28 10.44
C ALA A 73 -14.53 11.03 11.67
N ALA A 74 -15.32 11.97 12.22
CA ALA A 74 -14.94 12.69 13.43
C ALA A 74 -14.76 11.77 14.64
N ALA A 75 -15.66 10.80 14.83
CA ALA A 75 -15.57 9.81 15.91
C ALA A 75 -14.31 8.91 15.77
N LEU A 76 -13.97 8.50 14.54
CA LEU A 76 -12.77 7.71 14.26
C LEU A 76 -11.49 8.53 14.50
N ARG A 77 -11.46 9.81 14.11
CA ARG A 77 -10.32 10.70 14.43
C ARG A 77 -10.13 10.84 15.94
N ALA A 78 -11.20 11.08 16.68
CA ALA A 78 -11.13 11.18 18.15
C ALA A 78 -10.70 9.86 18.81
N ARG A 79 -11.14 8.72 18.29
CA ARG A 79 -10.71 7.40 18.77
C ARG A 79 -9.25 7.12 18.46
N PHE A 80 -8.76 7.51 17.28
CA PHE A 80 -7.34 7.42 16.93
C PHE A 80 -6.47 8.17 17.93
N GLU A 81 -6.85 9.41 18.28
CA GLU A 81 -6.13 10.21 19.29
C GLU A 81 -6.03 9.48 20.64
N ARG A 82 -7.15 8.93 21.14
CA ARG A 82 -7.17 8.17 22.39
C ARG A 82 -6.32 6.90 22.33
N LEU A 83 -6.28 6.23 21.18
CA LEU A 83 -5.53 4.99 20.97
C LEU A 83 -4.02 5.23 21.01
N PHE A 84 -3.55 6.18 20.20
CA PHE A 84 -2.13 6.38 19.94
C PHE A 84 -1.46 7.34 20.92
N LYS A 85 -2.21 8.08 21.75
CA LYS A 85 -1.71 8.87 22.89
C LYS A 85 -1.68 8.09 24.20
N ARG A 86 -2.11 6.83 24.18
CA ARG A 86 -2.11 5.98 25.38
C ARG A 86 -0.70 5.75 25.89
N ARG A 87 -0.56 5.76 27.23
CA ARG A 87 0.63 5.30 27.94
C ARG A 87 0.41 3.86 28.42
N THR A 88 1.32 2.97 28.06
CA THR A 88 1.21 1.54 28.35
C THR A 88 2.16 1.09 29.46
N GLY A 89 3.12 1.93 29.84
CA GLY A 89 4.21 1.56 30.75
C GLY A 89 5.35 0.79 30.07
N TYR A 90 5.19 0.41 28.79
CA TYR A 90 6.25 -0.18 27.98
C TYR A 90 6.85 0.88 27.05
N ILE A 91 8.03 1.38 27.41
CA ILE A 91 8.67 2.54 26.74
C ILE A 91 8.80 2.34 25.22
N MET A 92 9.16 1.14 24.77
CA MET A 92 9.31 0.87 23.34
C MET A 92 7.98 0.96 22.60
N LEU A 93 6.91 0.42 23.19
CA LEU A 93 5.56 0.54 22.65
C LEU A 93 5.09 1.99 22.66
N ASP A 94 5.28 2.71 23.76
CA ASP A 94 4.88 4.13 23.89
C ASP A 94 5.58 5.03 22.86
N ARG A 95 6.87 4.80 22.60
CA ARG A 95 7.63 5.49 21.54
C ARG A 95 7.10 5.16 20.16
N LEU A 96 6.76 3.91 19.91
CA LEU A 96 6.16 3.48 18.63
C LEU A 96 4.79 4.11 18.42
N LEU A 97 3.92 4.12 19.43
CA LEU A 97 2.61 4.76 19.37
C LEU A 97 2.74 6.26 19.09
N ALA A 98 3.67 6.95 19.75
CA ALA A 98 3.95 8.36 19.50
C ALA A 98 4.45 8.61 18.06
N ARG A 99 5.26 7.70 17.49
CA ARG A 99 5.69 7.76 16.09
C ARG A 99 4.51 7.60 15.14
N LEU A 100 3.65 6.61 15.34
CA LEU A 100 2.45 6.38 14.54
C LEU A 100 1.46 7.54 14.68
N HIS A 101 1.33 8.12 15.87
CA HIS A 101 0.50 9.30 16.09
C HIS A 101 0.96 10.51 15.26
N ARG A 102 2.28 10.76 15.12
CA ARG A 102 2.81 11.83 14.25
C ARG A 102 2.42 11.64 12.78
N ARG A 103 2.19 10.38 12.37
CA ARG A 103 1.79 10.02 11.00
C ARG A 103 0.26 9.88 10.87
N LYS A 104 -0.50 10.55 11.72
CA LYS A 104 -1.97 10.46 11.74
C LYS A 104 -2.63 10.84 10.42
N HIS A 105 -2.10 11.84 9.74
CA HIS A 105 -2.68 12.31 8.49
C HIS A 105 -2.62 11.24 7.42
N GLU A 106 -1.50 10.56 7.30
CA GLU A 106 -1.30 9.49 6.34
C GLU A 106 -2.07 8.19 6.71
N LEU A 107 -2.14 7.86 8.00
CA LEU A 107 -2.91 6.71 8.49
C LEU A 107 -4.43 6.94 8.40
N LEU A 108 -4.88 8.17 8.53
CA LEU A 108 -6.30 8.54 8.48
C LEU A 108 -6.73 9.12 7.12
N ARG A 109 -5.87 9.07 6.08
CA ARG A 109 -6.20 9.58 4.75
C ARG A 109 -7.47 8.96 4.16
N VAL A 110 -7.76 7.70 4.48
CA VAL A 110 -8.99 6.99 4.12
C VAL A 110 -10.27 7.70 4.62
N LEU A 111 -10.19 8.52 5.66
CA LEU A 111 -11.35 9.29 6.15
C LEU A 111 -11.68 10.49 5.26
N ASP A 112 -10.71 10.99 4.50
CA ASP A 112 -10.87 12.06 3.52
C ASP A 112 -11.08 11.50 2.11
N ARG A 113 -10.47 10.33 1.83
CA ARG A 113 -10.46 9.62 0.54
C ARG A 113 -10.84 8.16 0.76
N PRO A 114 -12.15 7.83 0.90
CA PRO A 114 -12.61 6.46 1.23
C PRO A 114 -12.24 5.39 0.20
N GLU A 115 -11.93 5.78 -1.02
CA GLU A 115 -11.48 4.89 -2.09
C GLU A 115 -10.06 4.34 -1.89
N ILE A 116 -9.25 4.94 -0.99
CA ILE A 116 -7.88 4.51 -0.74
C ILE A 116 -7.89 3.16 -0.01
N PRO A 117 -7.19 2.14 -0.55
CA PRO A 117 -7.14 0.83 0.11
C PRO A 117 -6.36 0.91 1.44
N LEU A 118 -6.89 0.26 2.48
CA LEU A 118 -6.23 0.14 3.78
C LEU A 118 -5.08 -0.88 3.79
N HIS A 119 -4.97 -1.70 2.73
CA HIS A 119 -3.92 -2.69 2.49
C HIS A 119 -3.79 -2.92 0.98
N THR A 120 -2.61 -3.33 0.51
CA THR A 120 -2.39 -3.66 -0.89
C THR A 120 -1.76 -5.05 -1.02
N ASN A 121 -2.58 -6.08 -1.00
CA ASN A 121 -2.13 -7.43 -1.34
C ASN A 121 -1.62 -7.50 -2.80
N GLY A 122 -2.24 -6.73 -3.71
CA GLY A 122 -1.84 -6.67 -5.11
C GLY A 122 -0.40 -6.18 -5.30
N SER A 123 -0.05 -5.04 -4.72
CA SER A 123 1.32 -4.49 -4.85
C SER A 123 2.36 -5.36 -4.13
N GLU A 124 2.04 -5.92 -2.95
CA GLU A 124 2.92 -6.86 -2.26
C GLU A 124 3.18 -8.12 -3.10
N ASN A 125 2.17 -8.67 -3.76
CA ASN A 125 2.29 -9.83 -4.64
C ASN A 125 3.10 -9.50 -5.90
N ASP A 126 2.95 -8.31 -6.45
CA ASP A 126 3.73 -7.86 -7.61
C ASP A 126 5.22 -7.73 -7.25
N ILE A 127 5.54 -7.10 -6.11
CA ILE A 127 6.92 -6.99 -5.61
C ILE A 127 7.48 -8.38 -5.28
N ARG A 128 6.72 -9.26 -4.65
CA ARG A 128 7.14 -10.62 -4.33
C ARG A 128 7.47 -11.41 -5.59
N ALA A 129 6.67 -11.28 -6.65
CA ALA A 129 6.95 -11.92 -7.94
C ALA A 129 8.29 -11.43 -8.54
N CYS A 130 8.56 -10.12 -8.47
CA CYS A 130 9.82 -9.53 -8.91
C CYS A 130 11.02 -10.06 -8.09
N VAL A 131 10.88 -10.10 -6.75
CA VAL A 131 11.92 -10.61 -5.85
C VAL A 131 12.19 -12.11 -6.12
N THR A 132 11.14 -12.90 -6.32
CA THR A 132 11.27 -14.34 -6.64
C THR A 132 12.00 -14.54 -7.96
N LYS A 133 11.63 -13.81 -9.00
CA LYS A 133 12.33 -13.86 -10.29
C LYS A 133 13.82 -13.49 -10.17
N ARG A 134 14.13 -12.44 -9.40
CA ARG A 134 15.54 -12.07 -9.14
C ARG A 134 16.32 -13.18 -8.46
N LYS A 135 15.73 -13.88 -7.50
CA LYS A 135 16.37 -15.00 -6.79
C LYS A 135 16.61 -16.19 -7.71
N ILE A 136 15.66 -16.50 -8.61
CA ILE A 136 15.76 -17.65 -9.54
C ILE A 136 16.76 -17.36 -10.65
N SER A 137 16.77 -16.15 -11.22
CA SER A 137 17.62 -15.79 -12.37
C SER A 137 19.02 -15.30 -12.01
N GLY A 138 19.40 -15.32 -10.73
CA GLY A 138 20.71 -14.84 -10.27
C GLY A 138 20.92 -13.31 -10.41
N GLY A 139 19.90 -12.58 -10.84
CA GLY A 139 19.94 -11.14 -11.09
C GLY A 139 20.44 -10.80 -12.50
N THR A 140 20.49 -9.50 -12.79
CA THR A 140 21.04 -8.92 -14.03
C THR A 140 22.33 -8.16 -13.72
N VAL A 141 23.38 -8.41 -14.49
CA VAL A 141 24.72 -7.84 -14.26
C VAL A 141 24.81 -6.41 -14.81
N SER A 142 24.20 -6.14 -15.99
CA SER A 142 24.25 -4.82 -16.63
C SER A 142 23.08 -3.93 -16.24
N GLU A 143 23.28 -2.60 -16.22
CA GLU A 143 22.22 -1.62 -15.99
C GLU A 143 21.15 -1.67 -17.09
N ALA A 144 21.55 -1.85 -18.35
CA ALA A 144 20.62 -2.01 -19.47
C ALA A 144 19.74 -3.26 -19.29
N GLY A 145 20.30 -4.39 -18.85
CA GLY A 145 19.54 -5.60 -18.56
C GLY A 145 18.59 -5.44 -17.38
N LYS A 146 18.98 -4.67 -16.35
CA LYS A 146 18.13 -4.30 -15.22
C LYS A 146 16.91 -3.51 -15.67
N ASN A 147 17.16 -2.45 -16.45
CA ASN A 147 16.12 -1.56 -16.97
C ASN A 147 15.17 -2.33 -17.90
N ALA A 148 15.68 -3.15 -18.82
CA ALA A 148 14.87 -3.97 -19.70
C ALA A 148 13.97 -4.95 -18.91
N ARG A 149 14.53 -5.63 -17.92
CA ARG A 149 13.75 -6.53 -17.05
C ARG A 149 12.65 -5.79 -16.30
N ASP A 150 12.97 -4.65 -15.68
CA ASP A 150 12.02 -3.92 -14.85
C ASP A 150 10.89 -3.33 -15.71
N VAL A 151 11.19 -2.84 -16.92
CA VAL A 151 10.20 -2.38 -17.91
C VAL A 151 9.30 -3.54 -18.36
N LEU A 152 9.87 -4.67 -18.76
CA LEU A 152 9.09 -5.83 -19.24
C LEU A 152 8.21 -6.43 -18.13
N LEU A 153 8.72 -6.51 -16.90
CA LEU A 153 7.91 -6.96 -15.76
C LEU A 153 6.77 -5.98 -15.45
N GLY A 154 7.01 -4.68 -15.52
CA GLY A 154 6.00 -3.64 -15.35
C GLY A 154 4.92 -3.75 -16.41
N LEU A 155 5.30 -3.87 -17.69
CA LEU A 155 4.37 -4.06 -18.81
C LEU A 155 3.53 -5.32 -18.64
N MET A 156 4.16 -6.45 -18.32
CA MET A 156 3.46 -7.72 -18.11
C MET A 156 2.42 -7.62 -17.00
N LYS A 157 2.76 -6.98 -15.87
CA LYS A 157 1.84 -6.79 -14.74
C LYS A 157 0.70 -5.84 -15.06
N THR A 158 0.97 -4.76 -15.80
CA THR A 158 -0.05 -3.81 -16.25
C THR A 158 -1.02 -4.47 -17.22
N CYS A 159 -0.52 -5.20 -18.20
CA CYS A 159 -1.37 -5.99 -19.10
C CYS A 159 -2.26 -6.97 -18.33
N SER A 160 -1.70 -7.70 -17.39
CA SER A 160 -2.46 -8.64 -16.53
C SER A 160 -3.56 -7.97 -15.72
N LYS A 161 -3.35 -6.75 -15.22
CA LYS A 161 -4.36 -6.00 -14.46
C LYS A 161 -5.48 -5.44 -15.35
N LEU A 162 -5.20 -5.24 -16.62
CA LEU A 162 -6.14 -4.75 -17.63
C LEU A 162 -6.80 -5.88 -18.41
N ASP A 163 -6.56 -7.14 -18.03
CA ASP A 163 -7.02 -8.33 -18.73
C ASP A 163 -6.58 -8.38 -20.21
N VAL A 164 -5.39 -7.85 -20.49
CA VAL A 164 -4.76 -7.84 -21.81
C VAL A 164 -3.64 -8.88 -21.86
N SER A 165 -3.62 -9.69 -22.93
CA SER A 165 -2.52 -10.62 -23.18
C SER A 165 -1.20 -9.86 -23.40
N PHE A 166 -0.23 -10.04 -22.51
CA PHE A 166 1.08 -9.42 -22.64
C PHE A 166 1.79 -9.79 -23.95
N PHE A 167 1.68 -11.05 -24.39
CA PHE A 167 2.30 -11.51 -25.63
C PHE A 167 1.66 -10.88 -26.88
N ARG A 168 0.34 -10.74 -26.90
CA ARG A 168 -0.36 -10.03 -27.97
C ARG A 168 0.02 -8.54 -27.99
N TYR A 169 0.00 -7.89 -26.82
CA TYR A 169 0.40 -6.50 -26.71
C TYR A 169 1.84 -6.27 -27.20
N LEU A 170 2.77 -7.11 -26.78
CA LEU A 170 4.17 -7.01 -27.19
C LEU A 170 4.33 -7.29 -28.68
N GLY A 171 3.64 -8.30 -29.22
CA GLY A 171 3.65 -8.63 -30.63
C GLY A 171 3.18 -7.49 -31.52
N ASP A 172 2.07 -6.82 -31.12
CA ASP A 172 1.55 -5.64 -31.81
C ASP A 172 2.59 -4.48 -31.80
N ARG A 173 3.21 -4.21 -30.65
CA ARG A 173 4.25 -3.16 -30.53
C ARG A 173 5.51 -3.46 -31.35
N LEU A 174 5.85 -4.72 -31.53
CA LEU A 174 6.98 -5.17 -32.35
C LEU A 174 6.64 -5.36 -33.84
N GLY A 175 5.42 -5.05 -34.24
CA GLY A 175 4.97 -5.20 -35.63
C GLY A 175 4.83 -6.64 -36.09
N ILE A 176 4.67 -7.58 -35.17
CA ILE A 176 4.37 -8.99 -35.53
C ILE A 176 2.91 -9.04 -36.00
N PRO A 177 2.62 -9.61 -37.18
CA PRO A 177 1.26 -9.69 -37.70
C PRO A 177 0.33 -10.36 -36.69
N THR A 178 -0.61 -9.59 -36.13
CA THR A 178 -1.63 -10.05 -35.21
C THR A 178 -3.00 -9.75 -35.81
N GLN A 179 -4.02 -10.49 -35.40
CA GLN A 179 -5.41 -10.27 -35.93
C GLN A 179 -6.04 -9.00 -35.36
N GLU A 180 -5.54 -8.44 -34.27
CA GLU A 180 -6.12 -7.28 -33.60
C GLU A 180 -5.03 -6.29 -33.16
N THR A 181 -5.24 -5.01 -33.46
CA THR A 181 -4.43 -3.92 -32.93
C THR A 181 -4.88 -3.60 -31.51
N ILE A 182 -3.94 -3.57 -30.57
CA ILE A 182 -4.21 -3.28 -29.18
C ILE A 182 -3.90 -1.81 -28.88
N ALA A 183 -4.83 -1.10 -28.24
CA ALA A 183 -4.64 0.29 -27.89
C ALA A 183 -3.39 0.46 -26.96
N PRO A 184 -2.69 1.62 -27.00
CA PRO A 184 -1.59 1.89 -26.12
C PRO A 184 -1.96 1.76 -24.64
N LEU A 185 -1.07 1.21 -23.80
CA LEU A 185 -1.35 1.03 -22.37
C LEU A 185 -1.81 2.31 -21.65
N PRO A 186 -1.27 3.52 -21.92
CA PRO A 186 -1.79 4.73 -21.32
C PRO A 186 -3.26 4.99 -21.58
N ASP A 187 -3.76 4.62 -22.75
CA ASP A 187 -5.17 4.80 -23.13
C ASP A 187 -6.05 3.75 -22.44
N LEU A 188 -5.59 2.51 -22.39
CA LEU A 188 -6.27 1.42 -21.65
C LEU A 188 -6.36 1.73 -20.15
N VAL A 189 -5.29 2.27 -19.55
CA VAL A 189 -5.27 2.67 -18.14
C VAL A 189 -6.24 3.82 -17.88
N ARG A 190 -6.28 4.83 -18.78
CA ARG A 190 -7.23 5.95 -18.66
C ARG A 190 -8.68 5.46 -18.75
N HIS A 191 -8.96 4.56 -19.66
CA HIS A 191 -10.30 3.99 -19.82
C HIS A 191 -10.72 3.20 -18.58
N ALA A 192 -9.85 2.32 -18.07
CA ALA A 192 -10.11 1.53 -16.86
C ALA A 192 -10.24 2.39 -15.58
N ALA A 193 -9.68 3.60 -15.55
CA ALA A 193 -9.82 4.51 -14.43
C ALA A 193 -11.14 5.32 -14.45
N GLN A 194 -11.89 5.27 -15.53
CA GLN A 194 -13.19 5.97 -15.72
C GLN A 194 -14.39 5.04 -15.48
N THR A 195 -14.15 3.74 -15.40
CA THR A 195 -15.13 2.70 -15.12
C THR A 195 -15.14 2.33 -13.63
#